data_13b4d45c136fc3fb6ca7cda91c80fc99
#
_entry.id   13b4d45c136fc3fb6ca7cda91c80fc99
#
_cell.length_a   1.000
_cell.length_b   1.000
_cell.length_c   1.000
_cell.angle_alpha   90.00
_cell.angle_beta   90.00
_cell.angle_gamma   90.00
#
_symmetry.space_group_name_H-M   'P 1'
#
loop_
_entity.id
_entity.type
_entity.pdbx_description
1 polymer ?
#
loop_
_entity_poly.entity_id
_entity_poly.type
_entity_poly.pdbx_seq_one_letter_code
_entity_poly.pdbx_strand_id
1 'polypeptide(L)'
;MGMNGIRLIREWFLEGYNKEYFDTYRSEIERYNTGILTFFNALVLSLLVFVFVSGFFTGYVAPMQPVYVGTAVFTLLEMAADRWMLFKSSRGIEAAAFLCMMKIYIFCIISGVSYSLDMPAISFYSFMIVMSILFIARPWKLDLFNFLAGIIFCICSFKAKPVSLALADIYNCWVFYGVASAVSFWIVKLRVGFIRNENLLIVQRDTDILTTLPN
;
A
#
# COMPACT_ATOMS: atom_id res chain seq x y z
N MET A 1 10.67 -17.60 -28.76
CA MET A 1 10.86 -17.28 -27.34
C MET A 1 10.77 -15.77 -27.03
N GLY A 2 11.06 -14.87 -27.97
CA GLY A 2 11.08 -13.42 -27.74
C GLY A 2 9.72 -12.71 -27.59
N MET A 3 8.65 -13.22 -28.19
CA MET A 3 7.32 -12.57 -28.13
C MET A 3 6.66 -12.63 -26.76
N ASN A 4 6.92 -13.65 -25.94
CA ASN A 4 6.35 -13.80 -24.60
C ASN A 4 6.98 -12.83 -23.57
N GLY A 5 8.26 -12.51 -23.71
CA GLY A 5 8.94 -11.58 -22.81
C GLY A 5 8.47 -10.13 -22.99
N ILE A 6 8.32 -9.67 -24.22
CA ILE A 6 7.83 -8.30 -24.54
C ILE A 6 6.37 -8.15 -24.10
N ARG A 7 5.55 -9.20 -24.25
CA ARG A 7 4.17 -9.21 -23.78
C ARG A 7 4.08 -9.14 -22.26
N LEU A 8 4.92 -9.87 -21.53
CA LEU A 8 5.02 -9.84 -20.07
C LEU A 8 5.46 -8.46 -19.56
N ILE A 9 6.46 -7.85 -20.18
CA ILE A 9 6.93 -6.50 -19.84
C ILE A 9 5.83 -5.47 -20.14
N ARG A 10 5.16 -5.59 -21.27
CA ARG A 10 4.04 -4.72 -21.62
C ARG A 10 2.84 -4.89 -20.67
N GLU A 11 2.51 -6.11 -20.28
CA GLU A 11 1.46 -6.40 -19.30
C GLU A 11 1.84 -5.89 -17.91
N TRP A 12 3.12 -5.95 -17.53
CA TRP A 12 3.62 -5.39 -16.26
C TRP A 12 3.57 -3.86 -16.27
N PHE A 13 4.20 -3.21 -17.27
CA PHE A 13 4.32 -1.75 -17.29
C PHE A 13 3.02 -1.04 -17.64
N LEU A 14 2.17 -1.62 -18.46
CA LEU A 14 1.02 -0.90 -18.99
C LEU A 14 -0.27 -1.17 -18.27
N GLU A 15 -0.48 -2.27 -17.53
CA GLU A 15 -1.75 -2.44 -16.81
C GLU A 15 -1.95 -3.75 -16.04
N GLY A 16 -0.96 -4.64 -15.88
CA GLY A 16 -0.99 -5.85 -15.03
C GLY A 16 -2.04 -6.91 -15.33
N TYR A 17 -3.09 -6.54 -15.95
CA TYR A 17 -4.20 -7.25 -16.60
C TYR A 17 -4.90 -6.21 -17.45
N ASN A 18 -5.46 -6.58 -18.60
CA ASN A 18 -6.07 -5.66 -19.57
C ASN A 18 -6.68 -4.42 -18.92
N LYS A 19 -6.41 -3.22 -19.45
CA LYS A 19 -7.02 -1.93 -19.07
C LYS A 19 -8.53 -2.04 -18.88
N GLU A 20 -9.15 -2.83 -19.75
CA GLU A 20 -10.54 -3.20 -19.76
C GLU A 20 -11.03 -3.78 -18.41
N TYR A 21 -10.21 -4.60 -17.70
CA TYR A 21 -10.61 -5.18 -16.43
C TYR A 21 -10.66 -4.18 -15.29
N PHE A 22 -9.69 -3.27 -15.22
CA PHE A 22 -9.69 -2.21 -14.20
C PHE A 22 -10.86 -1.23 -14.39
N ASP A 23 -11.27 -1.01 -15.64
CA ASP A 23 -12.38 -0.13 -15.96
C ASP A 23 -13.72 -0.86 -15.77
N THR A 24 -13.81 -2.15 -16.11
CA THR A 24 -15.01 -2.99 -15.95
C THR A 24 -15.35 -3.26 -14.49
N TYR A 25 -14.35 -3.61 -13.65
CA TYR A 25 -14.55 -3.94 -12.23
C TYR A 25 -14.20 -2.78 -11.30
N ARG A 26 -14.33 -1.58 -11.77
CA ARG A 26 -13.94 -0.38 -11.05
C ARG A 26 -14.70 -0.20 -9.74
N SER A 27 -16.00 -0.41 -9.73
CA SER A 27 -16.84 -0.27 -8.54
C SER A 27 -16.49 -1.26 -7.43
N GLU A 28 -16.16 -2.48 -7.80
CA GLU A 28 -15.75 -3.53 -6.87
C GLU A 28 -14.36 -3.25 -6.29
N ILE A 29 -13.43 -2.79 -7.12
CA ILE A 29 -12.09 -2.36 -6.70
C ILE A 29 -12.19 -1.17 -5.73
N GLU A 30 -13.04 -0.20 -6.01
CA GLU A 30 -13.28 0.95 -5.16
C GLU A 30 -13.87 0.54 -3.80
N ARG A 31 -14.86 -0.35 -3.80
CA ARG A 31 -15.46 -0.89 -2.58
C ARG A 31 -14.43 -1.64 -1.76
N TYR A 32 -13.60 -2.47 -2.40
CA TYR A 32 -12.52 -3.19 -1.74
C TYR A 32 -11.51 -2.21 -1.10
N ASN A 33 -11.00 -1.25 -1.86
CA ASN A 33 -10.02 -0.29 -1.38
C ASN A 33 -10.55 0.58 -0.25
N THR A 34 -11.83 0.99 -0.29
CA THR A 34 -12.49 1.72 0.79
C THR A 34 -12.56 0.88 2.06
N GLY A 35 -12.95 -0.39 1.95
CA GLY A 35 -12.98 -1.31 3.09
C GLY A 35 -11.60 -1.49 3.72
N ILE A 36 -10.57 -1.72 2.89
CA ILE A 36 -9.18 -1.86 3.35
C ILE A 36 -8.67 -0.57 3.98
N LEU A 37 -8.94 0.60 3.38
CA LEU A 37 -8.52 1.89 3.91
C LEU A 37 -9.10 2.13 5.32
N THR A 38 -10.41 1.91 5.48
CA THR A 38 -11.09 2.05 6.77
C THR A 38 -10.53 1.09 7.82
N PHE A 39 -10.39 -0.19 7.47
CA PHE A 39 -9.83 -1.21 8.37
C PHE A 39 -8.39 -0.88 8.75
N PHE A 40 -7.54 -0.55 7.77
CA PHE A 40 -6.13 -0.29 8.00
C PHE A 40 -5.91 0.98 8.84
N ASN A 41 -6.65 2.05 8.59
CA ASN A 41 -6.59 3.26 9.39
C ASN A 41 -7.03 3.00 10.85
N ALA A 42 -8.09 2.21 11.05
CA ALA A 42 -8.52 1.81 12.39
C ALA A 42 -7.45 0.96 13.11
N LEU A 43 -6.83 0.02 12.40
CA LEU A 43 -5.73 -0.80 12.92
C LEU A 43 -4.52 0.06 13.30
N VAL A 44 -4.08 0.95 12.42
CA VAL A 44 -2.95 1.86 12.66
C VAL A 44 -3.24 2.72 13.89
N LEU A 45 -4.42 3.32 13.97
CA LEU A 45 -4.82 4.14 15.13
C LEU A 45 -4.80 3.33 16.43
N SER A 46 -5.35 2.11 16.41
CA SER A 46 -5.35 1.22 17.58
C SER A 46 -3.93 0.87 18.04
N LEU A 47 -3.03 0.56 17.09
CA LEU A 47 -1.63 0.26 17.39
C LEU A 47 -0.90 1.49 17.94
N LEU A 48 -1.14 2.69 17.37
CA LEU A 48 -0.53 3.93 17.85
C LEU A 48 -1.00 4.27 19.27
N VAL A 49 -2.29 4.09 19.57
CA VAL A 49 -2.83 4.27 20.92
C VAL A 49 -2.21 3.24 21.88
N PHE A 50 -2.13 1.98 21.49
CA PHE A 50 -1.49 0.93 22.31
C PHE A 50 -0.02 1.25 22.62
N VAL A 51 0.76 1.65 21.60
CA VAL A 51 2.18 2.02 21.78
C VAL A 51 2.30 3.28 22.66
N PHE A 52 1.44 4.27 22.46
CA PHE A 52 1.44 5.48 23.28
C PHE A 52 1.15 5.16 24.76
N VAL A 53 0.11 4.37 25.02
CA VAL A 53 -0.27 3.96 26.39
C VAL A 53 0.82 3.10 27.02
N SER A 54 1.35 2.09 26.31
CA SER A 54 2.43 1.25 26.84
C SER A 54 3.71 2.05 27.09
N GLY A 55 4.01 3.02 26.24
CA GLY A 55 5.16 3.91 26.39
C GLY A 55 5.07 4.81 27.62
N PHE A 56 3.87 5.17 28.05
CA PHE A 56 3.65 5.92 29.27
C PHE A 56 4.08 5.13 30.51
N PHE A 57 3.87 3.81 30.50
CA PHE A 57 4.25 2.93 31.62
C PHE A 57 5.71 2.51 31.59
N THR A 58 6.34 2.42 30.41
CA THR A 58 7.71 1.89 30.24
C THR A 58 8.77 2.98 30.12
N GLY A 59 8.38 4.23 29.85
CA GLY A 59 9.31 5.34 29.57
C GLY A 59 10.12 5.21 28.27
N TYR A 60 10.00 4.07 27.56
CA TYR A 60 10.81 3.73 26.39
C TYR A 60 10.47 4.54 25.13
N VAL A 61 9.24 5.02 25.02
CA VAL A 61 8.71 5.63 23.79
C VAL A 61 8.81 7.15 23.77
N ALA A 62 9.28 7.76 24.86
CA ALA A 62 9.30 9.22 25.04
C ALA A 62 9.91 10.02 23.85
N PRO A 63 11.05 9.63 23.24
CA PRO A 63 11.62 10.37 22.11
C PRO A 63 10.75 10.36 20.86
N MET A 64 9.97 9.29 20.62
CA MET A 64 9.14 9.13 19.42
C MET A 64 7.69 9.57 19.58
N GLN A 65 7.29 9.98 20.78
CA GLN A 65 5.90 10.43 21.06
C GLN A 65 5.36 11.45 20.05
N PRO A 66 6.10 12.51 19.65
CA PRO A 66 5.60 13.46 18.66
C PRO A 66 5.25 12.83 17.32
N VAL A 67 6.04 11.80 16.89
CA VAL A 67 5.81 11.09 15.64
C VAL A 67 4.56 10.23 15.72
N TYR A 68 4.36 9.52 16.84
CA TYR A 68 3.16 8.73 17.07
C TYR A 68 1.90 9.61 17.12
N VAL A 69 1.94 10.72 17.86
CA VAL A 69 0.83 11.67 17.95
C VAL A 69 0.54 12.29 16.59
N GLY A 70 1.56 12.76 15.87
CA GLY A 70 1.40 13.32 14.53
C GLY A 70 0.77 12.33 13.55
N THR A 71 1.22 11.07 13.58
CA THR A 71 0.66 10.00 12.73
C THR A 71 -0.78 9.68 13.12
N ALA A 72 -1.11 9.66 14.42
CA ALA A 72 -2.46 9.43 14.89
C ALA A 72 -3.42 10.56 14.47
N VAL A 73 -3.00 11.82 14.63
CA VAL A 73 -3.78 12.99 14.18
C VAL A 73 -4.02 12.94 12.68
N PHE A 74 -2.99 12.64 11.89
CA PHE A 74 -3.14 12.50 10.44
C PHE A 74 -4.10 11.36 10.06
N THR A 75 -4.02 10.23 10.76
CA THR A 75 -4.95 9.10 10.56
C THR A 75 -6.39 9.47 10.88
N LEU A 76 -6.63 10.22 11.96
CA LEU A 76 -7.96 10.74 12.31
C LEU A 76 -8.49 11.70 11.26
N LEU A 77 -7.64 12.58 10.72
CA LEU A 77 -8.03 13.49 9.63
C LEU A 77 -8.37 12.75 8.36
N GLU A 78 -7.62 11.70 7.99
CA GLU A 78 -7.97 10.81 6.85
C GLU A 78 -9.33 10.14 7.06
N MET A 79 -9.57 9.56 8.25
CA MET A 79 -10.85 8.92 8.57
C MET A 79 -12.02 9.91 8.55
N ALA A 80 -11.80 11.13 9.02
CA ALA A 80 -12.80 12.21 8.97
C ALA A 80 -13.07 12.63 7.50
N ALA A 81 -12.03 12.80 6.70
CA ALA A 81 -12.13 13.17 5.30
C ALA A 81 -12.88 12.11 4.47
N ASP A 82 -12.63 10.82 4.74
CA ASP A 82 -13.35 9.71 4.13
C ASP A 82 -14.85 9.76 4.48
N ARG A 83 -15.18 10.02 5.74
CA ARG A 83 -16.56 10.15 6.23
C ARG A 83 -17.29 11.37 5.65
N TRP A 84 -16.57 12.46 5.39
CA TRP A 84 -17.11 13.70 4.84
C TRP A 84 -17.22 13.71 3.31
N MET A 85 -17.15 12.58 2.67
CA MET A 85 -17.31 12.38 1.23
C MET A 85 -16.19 12.95 0.32
N LEU A 86 -15.09 13.43 0.84
CA LEU A 86 -14.01 13.97 0.02
C LEU A 86 -13.41 12.92 -0.93
N PHE A 87 -13.49 11.64 -0.55
CA PHE A 87 -12.94 10.51 -1.32
C PHE A 87 -14.01 9.63 -1.99
N LYS A 88 -15.26 10.09 -2.13
CA LYS A 88 -16.33 9.29 -2.77
C LYS A 88 -16.16 9.12 -4.28
N SER A 89 -15.35 9.95 -4.92
CA SER A 89 -15.01 9.72 -6.33
C SER A 89 -13.94 8.64 -6.44
N SER A 90 -13.96 7.90 -7.52
CA SER A 90 -12.96 6.88 -7.85
C SER A 90 -11.51 7.38 -7.78
N ARG A 91 -11.26 8.59 -8.29
CA ARG A 91 -9.96 9.23 -8.17
C ARG A 91 -9.62 9.60 -6.72
N GLY A 92 -10.63 9.95 -5.94
CA GLY A 92 -10.50 10.27 -4.52
C GLY A 92 -10.08 9.04 -3.70
N ILE A 93 -10.71 7.88 -3.93
CA ILE A 93 -10.35 6.63 -3.22
C ILE A 93 -8.92 6.19 -3.55
N GLU A 94 -8.52 6.27 -4.82
CA GLU A 94 -7.13 5.98 -5.21
C GLU A 94 -6.15 6.96 -4.54
N ALA A 95 -6.46 8.25 -4.53
CA ALA A 95 -5.65 9.27 -3.87
C ALA A 95 -5.56 9.03 -2.34
N ALA A 96 -6.66 8.65 -1.69
CA ALA A 96 -6.69 8.31 -0.27
C ALA A 96 -5.80 7.10 0.05
N ALA A 97 -5.80 6.07 -0.80
CA ALA A 97 -4.91 4.92 -0.65
C ALA A 97 -3.43 5.35 -0.74
N PHE A 98 -3.06 6.19 -1.70
CA PHE A 98 -1.69 6.71 -1.81
C PHE A 98 -1.31 7.65 -0.66
N LEU A 99 -2.23 8.46 -0.14
CA LEU A 99 -2.01 9.29 1.05
C LEU A 99 -1.76 8.42 2.29
N CYS A 100 -2.54 7.35 2.46
CA CYS A 100 -2.33 6.37 3.53
C CYS A 100 -0.95 5.72 3.43
N MET A 101 -0.53 5.27 2.24
CA MET A 101 0.81 4.72 2.01
C MET A 101 1.90 5.76 2.32
N MET A 102 1.75 6.99 1.85
CA MET A 102 2.69 8.09 2.09
C MET A 102 2.86 8.37 3.58
N LYS A 103 1.77 8.43 4.34
CA LYS A 103 1.78 8.59 5.80
C LYS A 103 2.65 7.53 6.48
N ILE A 104 2.44 6.26 6.13
CA ILE A 104 3.18 5.14 6.70
C ILE A 104 4.66 5.21 6.31
N TYR A 105 4.98 5.55 5.06
CA TYR A 105 6.38 5.69 4.64
C TYR A 105 7.08 6.84 5.35
N ILE A 106 6.43 7.99 5.51
CA ILE A 106 6.97 9.11 6.30
C ILE A 106 7.22 8.67 7.74
N PHE A 107 6.26 7.98 8.38
CA PHE A 107 6.43 7.42 9.71
C PHE A 107 7.64 6.49 9.78
N CYS A 108 7.78 5.56 8.83
CA CYS A 108 8.90 4.60 8.80
C CYS A 108 10.25 5.26 8.52
N ILE A 109 10.30 6.30 7.67
CA ILE A 109 11.52 7.06 7.40
C ILE A 109 11.94 7.81 8.68
N ILE A 110 11.03 8.52 9.31
CA ILE A 110 11.34 9.28 10.53
C ILE A 110 11.80 8.31 11.64
N SER A 111 11.07 7.22 11.88
CA SER A 111 11.40 6.26 12.92
C SER A 111 12.72 5.52 12.64
N GLY A 112 12.91 5.08 11.40
CA GLY A 112 14.09 4.27 11.04
C GLY A 112 15.35 5.07 10.75
N VAL A 113 15.23 6.37 10.42
CA VAL A 113 16.37 7.20 10.03
C VAL A 113 16.72 8.23 11.11
N SER A 114 15.72 8.83 11.80
CA SER A 114 15.98 9.90 12.78
C SER A 114 16.12 9.38 14.21
N TYR A 115 15.45 8.27 14.52
CA TYR A 115 15.44 7.72 15.90
C TYR A 115 16.19 6.39 16.04
N SER A 116 16.56 5.74 14.93
CA SER A 116 17.29 4.47 14.93
C SER A 116 18.59 4.61 14.12
N LEU A 117 19.46 5.54 14.54
CA LEU A 117 20.69 5.86 13.81
C LEU A 117 21.69 4.70 13.76
N ASP A 118 21.67 3.84 14.78
CA ASP A 118 22.62 2.72 14.97
C ASP A 118 22.07 1.38 14.49
N MET A 119 20.84 1.37 13.91
CA MET A 119 20.17 0.15 13.46
C MET A 119 19.65 0.30 12.03
N PRO A 120 19.54 -0.83 11.27
CA PRO A 120 18.87 -0.83 9.97
C PRO A 120 17.40 -0.40 10.07
N ALA A 121 16.90 0.29 9.05
CA ALA A 121 15.50 0.78 9.00
C ALA A 121 14.51 -0.31 8.55
N ILE A 122 14.44 -1.42 9.30
CA ILE A 122 13.65 -2.62 8.94
C ILE A 122 12.19 -2.30 8.70
N SER A 123 11.60 -1.38 9.46
CA SER A 123 10.19 -0.99 9.32
C SER A 123 9.87 -0.47 7.92
N PHE A 124 10.74 0.32 7.31
CA PHE A 124 10.53 0.87 5.98
C PHE A 124 10.43 -0.24 4.92
N TYR A 125 11.34 -1.20 4.93
CA TYR A 125 11.33 -2.30 3.95
C TYR A 125 10.11 -3.21 4.14
N SER A 126 9.78 -3.53 5.39
CA SER A 126 8.63 -4.38 5.70
C SER A 126 7.32 -3.74 5.23
N PHE A 127 7.14 -2.44 5.51
CA PHE A 127 5.95 -1.74 5.05
C PHE A 127 5.93 -1.52 3.55
N MET A 128 7.06 -1.47 2.85
CA MET A 128 7.08 -1.41 1.38
C MET A 128 6.40 -2.64 0.77
N ILE A 129 6.64 -3.85 1.30
CA ILE A 129 5.94 -5.06 0.85
C ILE A 129 4.45 -5.02 1.28
N VAL A 130 4.17 -4.71 2.54
CA VAL A 130 2.80 -4.72 3.08
C VAL A 130 1.91 -3.74 2.30
N MET A 131 2.36 -2.51 2.07
CA MET A 131 1.59 -1.50 1.34
C MET A 131 1.34 -1.90 -0.12
N SER A 132 2.30 -2.57 -0.75
CA SER A 132 2.17 -3.09 -2.12
C SER A 132 1.12 -4.19 -2.25
N ILE A 133 0.77 -4.86 -1.14
CA ILE A 133 -0.22 -5.93 -1.10
C ILE A 133 -1.61 -5.40 -0.72
N LEU A 134 -1.70 -4.34 0.08
CA LEU A 134 -2.97 -3.92 0.69
C LEU A 134 -3.98 -3.41 -0.34
N PHE A 135 -3.57 -2.51 -1.22
CA PHE A 135 -4.48 -1.84 -2.14
C PHE A 135 -4.44 -2.44 -3.54
N ILE A 136 -5.59 -2.45 -4.20
CA ILE A 136 -5.68 -2.78 -5.62
C ILE A 136 -5.55 -1.48 -6.41
N ALA A 137 -4.37 -1.26 -6.97
CA ALA A 137 -4.10 -0.16 -7.89
C ALA A 137 -3.35 -0.70 -9.11
N ARG A 138 -3.24 0.13 -10.15
CA ARG A 138 -2.46 -0.24 -11.35
C ARG A 138 -1.01 -0.48 -10.95
N PRO A 139 -0.40 -1.63 -11.28
CA PRO A 139 0.94 -2.01 -10.82
C PRO A 139 1.99 -0.93 -11.06
N TRP A 140 2.00 -0.30 -12.23
CA TRP A 140 2.96 0.74 -12.54
C TRP A 140 2.86 1.98 -11.62
N LYS A 141 1.66 2.30 -11.12
CA LYS A 141 1.49 3.41 -10.17
C LYS A 141 2.06 3.06 -8.81
N LEU A 142 1.83 1.83 -8.34
CA LEU A 142 2.41 1.32 -7.09
C LEU A 142 3.93 1.26 -7.20
N ASP A 143 4.46 0.75 -8.32
CA ASP A 143 5.89 0.67 -8.55
C ASP A 143 6.55 2.04 -8.59
N LEU A 144 5.97 3.00 -9.31
CA LEU A 144 6.47 4.37 -9.36
C LEU A 144 6.45 5.02 -7.97
N PHE A 145 5.37 4.81 -7.20
CA PHE A 145 5.25 5.35 -5.86
C PHE A 145 6.31 4.76 -4.91
N ASN A 146 6.48 3.43 -4.92
CA ASN A 146 7.48 2.73 -4.12
C ASN A 146 8.91 3.12 -4.52
N PHE A 147 9.16 3.29 -5.83
CA PHE A 147 10.44 3.75 -6.36
C PHE A 147 10.80 5.14 -5.84
N LEU A 148 9.88 6.09 -5.91
CA LEU A 148 10.08 7.46 -5.41
C LEU A 148 10.27 7.47 -3.89
N ALA A 149 9.47 6.70 -3.15
CA ALA A 149 9.63 6.55 -1.70
C ALA A 149 11.00 5.95 -1.34
N GLY A 150 11.47 4.95 -2.10
CA GLY A 150 12.79 4.35 -1.95
C GLY A 150 13.92 5.35 -2.19
N ILE A 151 13.83 6.21 -3.21
CA ILE A 151 14.82 7.28 -3.46
C ILE A 151 14.87 8.24 -2.27
N ILE A 152 13.72 8.71 -1.80
CA ILE A 152 13.65 9.63 -0.64
C ILE A 152 14.27 8.98 0.59
N PHE A 153 13.92 7.72 0.86
CA PHE A 153 14.49 6.96 1.96
C PHE A 153 16.01 6.84 1.87
N CYS A 154 16.55 6.46 0.69
CA CYS A 154 17.98 6.33 0.47
C CYS A 154 18.73 7.66 0.73
N ILE A 155 18.16 8.79 0.25
CA ILE A 155 18.74 10.12 0.48
C ILE A 155 18.74 10.45 1.98
N CYS A 156 17.64 10.19 2.68
CA CYS A 156 17.53 10.44 4.12
C CYS A 156 18.51 9.59 4.92
N SER A 157 18.57 8.27 4.62
CA SER A 157 19.47 7.34 5.30
C SER A 157 20.93 7.73 5.09
N PHE A 158 21.33 8.06 3.85
CA PHE A 158 22.69 8.47 3.53
C PHE A 158 23.14 9.76 4.25
N LYS A 159 22.20 10.68 4.48
CA LYS A 159 22.48 11.94 5.19
C LYS A 159 22.56 11.82 6.70
N ALA A 160 21.82 10.89 7.28
CA ALA A 160 21.62 10.82 8.73
C ALA A 160 22.44 9.72 9.41
N LYS A 161 22.74 8.61 8.71
CA LYS A 161 23.38 7.43 9.29
C LYS A 161 24.86 7.32 8.95
N PRO A 162 25.65 6.56 9.75
CA PRO A 162 27.00 6.16 9.37
C PRO A 162 27.01 5.44 8.02
N VAL A 163 28.06 5.67 7.21
CA VAL A 163 28.13 5.21 5.81
C VAL A 163 27.88 3.70 5.66
N SER A 164 28.42 2.89 6.57
CA SER A 164 28.23 1.43 6.54
C SER A 164 26.75 1.01 6.69
N LEU A 165 26.02 1.64 7.62
CA LEU A 165 24.60 1.39 7.82
C LEU A 165 23.75 1.98 6.70
N ALA A 166 24.09 3.17 6.22
CA ALA A 166 23.40 3.79 5.08
C ALA A 166 23.50 2.91 3.82
N LEU A 167 24.67 2.35 3.54
CA LEU A 167 24.86 1.43 2.41
C LEU A 167 24.03 0.15 2.57
N ALA A 168 23.99 -0.41 3.79
CA ALA A 168 23.14 -1.58 4.09
C ALA A 168 21.65 -1.24 3.90
N ASP A 169 21.21 -0.09 4.37
CA ASP A 169 19.84 0.40 4.18
C ASP A 169 19.49 0.58 2.68
N ILE A 170 20.39 1.17 1.91
CA ILE A 170 20.20 1.36 0.46
C ILE A 170 20.11 0.01 -0.27
N TYR A 171 21.03 -0.92 0.04
CA TYR A 171 21.00 -2.25 -0.55
C TYR A 171 19.68 -2.98 -0.23
N ASN A 172 19.30 -3.00 1.04
CA ASN A 172 18.05 -3.63 1.46
C ASN A 172 16.83 -2.95 0.82
N CYS A 173 16.80 -1.63 0.74
CA CYS A 173 15.71 -0.90 0.10
C CYS A 173 15.47 -1.38 -1.34
N TRP A 174 16.50 -1.52 -2.15
CA TRP A 174 16.35 -1.96 -3.55
C TRP A 174 16.03 -3.44 -3.69
N VAL A 175 16.54 -4.29 -2.81
CA VAL A 175 16.17 -5.71 -2.78
C VAL A 175 14.69 -5.86 -2.43
N PHE A 176 14.23 -5.18 -1.38
CA PHE A 176 12.84 -5.24 -0.95
C PHE A 176 11.90 -4.54 -1.94
N TYR A 177 12.35 -3.47 -2.62
CA TYR A 177 11.60 -2.89 -3.73
C TYR A 177 11.34 -3.92 -4.84
N GLY A 178 12.37 -4.66 -5.27
CA GLY A 178 12.21 -5.72 -6.27
C GLY A 178 11.21 -6.81 -5.83
N VAL A 179 11.27 -7.22 -4.55
CA VAL A 179 10.31 -8.17 -3.98
C VAL A 179 8.90 -7.56 -3.94
N ALA A 180 8.76 -6.32 -3.48
CA ALA A 180 7.47 -5.62 -3.40
C ALA A 180 6.81 -5.49 -4.78
N SER A 181 7.58 -5.14 -5.83
CA SER A 181 7.11 -5.06 -7.21
C SER A 181 6.62 -6.40 -7.73
N ALA A 182 7.40 -7.47 -7.53
CA ALA A 182 7.01 -8.81 -7.96
C ALA A 182 5.75 -9.31 -7.25
N VAL A 183 5.68 -9.12 -5.93
CA VAL A 183 4.53 -9.52 -5.10
C VAL A 183 3.30 -8.69 -5.45
N SER A 184 3.44 -7.37 -5.61
CA SER A 184 2.35 -6.47 -6.01
C SER A 184 1.71 -6.92 -7.32
N PHE A 185 2.53 -7.16 -8.36
CA PHE A 185 2.04 -7.65 -9.64
C PHE A 185 1.24 -8.94 -9.51
N TRP A 186 1.77 -9.91 -8.76
CA TRP A 186 1.12 -11.20 -8.57
C TRP A 186 -0.19 -11.10 -7.79
N ILE A 187 -0.19 -10.36 -6.70
CA ILE A 187 -1.36 -10.18 -5.83
C ILE A 187 -2.48 -9.42 -6.55
N VAL A 188 -2.15 -8.34 -7.27
CA VAL A 188 -3.15 -7.60 -8.05
C VAL A 188 -3.79 -8.51 -9.09
N LYS A 189 -2.99 -9.34 -9.79
CA LYS A 189 -3.50 -10.31 -10.75
C LYS A 189 -4.45 -11.32 -10.12
N LEU A 190 -4.10 -11.87 -8.96
CA LEU A 190 -4.95 -12.83 -8.24
C LEU A 190 -6.27 -12.18 -7.80
N ARG A 191 -6.23 -10.98 -7.23
CA ARG A 191 -7.42 -10.29 -6.72
C ARG A 191 -8.39 -9.88 -7.83
N VAL A 192 -7.88 -9.33 -8.91
CA VAL A 192 -8.71 -8.99 -10.08
C VAL A 192 -9.32 -10.26 -10.68
N GLY A 193 -8.56 -11.35 -10.75
CA GLY A 193 -9.07 -12.66 -11.16
C GLY A 193 -10.18 -13.19 -10.23
N PHE A 194 -10.03 -13.00 -8.92
CA PHE A 194 -11.05 -13.40 -7.94
C PHE A 194 -12.36 -12.60 -8.11
N ILE A 195 -12.27 -11.26 -8.22
CA ILE A 195 -13.44 -10.39 -8.46
C ILE A 195 -14.17 -10.82 -9.74
N ARG A 196 -13.43 -11.12 -10.81
CA ARG A 196 -14.02 -11.61 -12.06
C ARG A 196 -14.80 -12.90 -11.86
N ASN A 197 -14.20 -13.88 -11.19
CA ASN A 197 -14.83 -15.18 -10.97
C ASN A 197 -16.09 -15.06 -10.10
N GLU A 198 -16.06 -14.23 -9.07
CA GLU A 198 -17.23 -13.94 -8.22
C GLU A 198 -18.39 -13.36 -9.06
N ASN A 199 -18.10 -12.38 -9.91
CA ASN A 199 -19.12 -11.80 -10.79
C ASN A 199 -19.67 -12.82 -11.81
N LEU A 200 -18.84 -13.70 -12.35
CA LEU A 200 -19.31 -14.78 -13.24
C LEU A 200 -20.27 -15.74 -12.52
N LEU A 201 -19.96 -16.10 -11.26
CA LEU A 201 -20.82 -16.96 -10.45
C LEU A 201 -22.17 -16.28 -10.14
N ILE A 202 -22.18 -14.97 -9.86
CA ILE A 202 -23.42 -14.22 -9.64
C ILE A 202 -24.29 -14.24 -10.91
N VAL A 203 -23.71 -13.95 -12.07
CA VAL A 203 -24.42 -14.00 -13.35
C VAL A 203 -24.97 -15.40 -13.62
N GLN A 204 -24.19 -16.46 -13.41
CA GLN A 204 -24.66 -17.84 -13.58
C GLN A 204 -25.79 -18.22 -12.63
N ARG A 205 -25.74 -17.73 -11.39
CA ARG A 205 -26.82 -17.96 -10.42
C ARG A 205 -28.12 -17.25 -10.81
N ASP A 206 -28.02 -16.04 -11.33
CA ASP A 206 -29.15 -15.18 -11.58
C ASP A 206 -29.76 -15.39 -12.99
N THR A 207 -29.15 -16.24 -13.83
CA THR A 207 -29.66 -16.66 -15.13
C THR A 207 -29.99 -18.14 -15.16
N ASP A 208 -31.16 -18.49 -15.71
CA ASP A 208 -31.48 -19.88 -16.01
C ASP A 208 -30.56 -20.38 -17.14
N ILE A 209 -29.79 -21.44 -16.84
CA ILE A 209 -28.80 -22.02 -17.77
C ILE A 209 -29.45 -22.54 -19.04
N LEU A 210 -30.74 -22.94 -18.98
CA LEU A 210 -31.45 -23.53 -20.12
C LEU A 210 -32.13 -22.47 -21.01
N THR A 211 -32.66 -21.40 -20.41
CA THR A 211 -33.46 -20.40 -21.13
C THR A 211 -32.71 -19.08 -21.31
N THR A 212 -31.57 -18.87 -20.65
CA THR A 212 -30.85 -17.59 -20.57
C THR A 212 -31.70 -16.43 -20.04
N LEU A 213 -32.83 -16.73 -19.42
CA LEU A 213 -33.73 -15.76 -18.82
C LEU A 213 -33.32 -15.53 -17.33
N PRO A 214 -33.59 -14.33 -16.79
CA PRO A 214 -33.41 -14.06 -15.36
C PRO A 214 -34.34 -14.98 -14.53
N ASN A 215 -33.77 -15.53 -13.43
CA ASN A 215 -34.53 -16.29 -12.43
C ASN A 215 -35.43 -15.37 -11.61
#